data_c31c8ccd1c9589eded0a742e70188970
#
_entry.id   c31c8ccd1c9589eded0a742e70188970
#
_cell.length_a   1.000
_cell.length_b   1.000
_cell.length_c   1.000
_cell.angle_alpha   90.00
_cell.angle_beta   90.00
_cell.angle_gamma   90.00
#
_symmetry.space_group_name_H-M   'P 1'
#
loop_
_entity.id
_entity.type
_entity.pdbx_description
1 polymer ?
#
loop_
_entity_poly.entity_id
_entity_poly.type
_entity_poly.pdbx_seq_one_letter_code
_entity_poly.pdbx_strand_id
1 'polypeptide(L)'
;MSYHILSIDAYTCHLSCDKGQLRCADGENSPRTIPLEDVGAVVLSSFKATLTSNLLIELARKRIGFVLCESYRPAVLLLPADRSTDTGLLRHLADMPARLRNRLWQKTLDAKCGNQTSLAQAWNPH
;
A
#
# COMPACT_ATOMS: atom_id res chain seq x y z
N MET A 1 -16.11 -2.21 -5.50
CA MET A 1 -14.79 -2.85 -5.55
C MET A 1 -14.24 -2.89 -4.13
N SER A 2 -13.95 -4.05 -3.64
CA SER A 2 -13.33 -4.21 -2.31
C SER A 2 -11.83 -4.35 -2.55
N TYR A 3 -11.05 -3.36 -2.18
CA TYR A 3 -9.59 -3.44 -2.24
C TYR A 3 -9.07 -3.94 -0.90
N HIS A 4 -8.44 -5.10 -0.92
CA HIS A 4 -7.82 -5.67 0.27
C HIS A 4 -6.36 -5.24 0.36
N ILE A 5 -5.91 -4.95 1.58
CA ILE A 5 -4.50 -4.81 1.88
C ILE A 5 -4.01 -6.19 2.32
N LEU A 6 -3.04 -6.71 1.56
CA LEU A 6 -2.42 -7.99 1.86
C LEU A 6 -1.19 -7.76 2.72
N SER A 7 -1.23 -8.22 3.97
CA SER A 7 -0.07 -8.22 4.87
C SER A 7 0.58 -9.59 4.88
N ILE A 8 1.87 -9.64 4.62
CA ILE A 8 2.69 -10.85 4.63
C ILE A 8 3.74 -10.71 5.70
N ASP A 9 3.57 -11.48 6.79
CA ASP A 9 4.42 -11.48 7.97
C ASP A 9 4.94 -12.90 8.22
N ALA A 10 5.76 -13.39 7.30
CA ALA A 10 6.40 -14.68 7.39
C ALA A 10 7.91 -14.50 7.53
N TYR A 11 8.57 -15.30 8.36
CA TYR A 11 10.03 -15.21 8.53
C TYR A 11 10.79 -15.45 7.22
N THR A 12 10.36 -16.43 6.46
CA THR A 12 10.85 -16.74 5.11
C THR A 12 9.66 -16.89 4.18
N CYS A 13 9.70 -16.24 3.03
CA CYS A 13 8.68 -16.47 1.99
C CYS A 13 9.25 -16.24 0.59
N HIS A 14 8.66 -16.91 -0.37
CA HIS A 14 8.92 -16.69 -1.79
C HIS A 14 7.64 -16.17 -2.46
N LEU A 15 7.73 -14.98 -3.00
CA LEU A 15 6.62 -14.32 -3.67
C LEU A 15 6.83 -14.32 -5.19
N SER A 16 5.87 -14.81 -5.89
CA SER A 16 5.86 -14.85 -7.35
C SER A 16 4.48 -14.49 -7.91
N CYS A 17 4.42 -14.20 -9.18
CA CYS A 17 3.16 -13.99 -9.88
C CYS A 17 3.02 -15.00 -11.02
N ASP A 18 1.91 -15.71 -11.04
CA ASP A 18 1.52 -16.61 -12.12
C ASP A 18 0.06 -16.35 -12.51
N LYS A 19 -0.19 -16.16 -13.81
CA LYS A 19 -1.54 -15.97 -14.38
C LYS A 19 -2.38 -14.92 -13.65
N GLY A 20 -1.76 -13.79 -13.23
CA GLY A 20 -2.46 -12.72 -12.53
C GLY A 20 -2.76 -13.00 -11.06
N GLN A 21 -2.20 -14.06 -10.50
CA GLN A 21 -2.32 -14.42 -9.09
C GLN A 21 -0.99 -14.24 -8.38
N LEU A 22 -1.00 -13.62 -7.22
CA LEU A 22 0.13 -13.61 -6.31
C LEU A 22 0.21 -14.98 -5.64
N ARG A 23 1.37 -15.60 -5.74
CA ARG A 23 1.70 -16.85 -5.07
C ARG A 23 2.69 -16.61 -3.96
N CYS A 24 2.33 -17.01 -2.75
CA CYS A 24 3.18 -16.97 -1.57
C CYS A 24 3.50 -18.39 -1.11
N ALA A 25 4.78 -18.73 -1.08
CA ALA A 25 5.28 -20.00 -0.56
C ALA A 25 6.21 -19.73 0.62
N ASP A 26 5.90 -20.27 1.78
CA ASP A 26 6.69 -20.11 3.01
C ASP A 26 7.61 -21.32 3.30
N GLY A 27 7.64 -22.29 2.40
CA GLY A 27 8.49 -23.47 2.50
C GLY A 27 7.93 -24.61 3.37
N GLU A 28 7.02 -24.33 4.27
CA GLU A 28 6.46 -25.31 5.21
C GLU A 28 5.01 -25.69 4.88
N ASN A 29 4.27 -24.77 4.29
CA ASN A 29 2.86 -24.94 3.96
C ASN A 29 2.61 -24.98 2.46
N SER A 30 1.43 -25.45 2.07
CA SER A 30 0.98 -25.37 0.68
C SER A 30 0.97 -23.90 0.22
N PRO A 31 1.48 -23.61 -0.99
CA PRO A 31 1.51 -22.26 -1.50
C PRO A 31 0.11 -21.63 -1.51
N ARG A 32 -0.01 -20.43 -0.98
CA ARG A 32 -1.25 -19.66 -1.03
C ARG A 32 -1.25 -18.82 -2.29
N THR A 33 -2.40 -18.75 -2.95
CA THR A 33 -2.61 -17.94 -4.15
C THR A 33 -3.72 -16.94 -3.92
N ILE A 34 -3.51 -15.71 -4.35
CA ILE A 34 -4.45 -14.60 -4.18
C ILE A 34 -4.58 -13.87 -5.51
N PRO A 35 -5.80 -13.68 -6.04
CA PRO A 35 -6.00 -12.89 -7.23
C PRO A 35 -5.53 -11.45 -7.03
N LEU A 36 -4.70 -10.93 -7.94
CA LEU A 36 -4.20 -9.55 -7.84
C LEU A 36 -5.30 -8.50 -8.10
N GLU A 37 -6.43 -8.89 -8.67
CA GLU A 37 -7.55 -7.98 -8.95
C GLU A 37 -8.24 -7.48 -7.68
N ASP A 38 -8.15 -8.24 -6.61
CA ASP A 38 -8.75 -7.91 -5.31
C ASP A 38 -7.78 -7.18 -4.38
N VAL A 39 -6.51 -7.01 -4.79
CA VAL A 39 -5.46 -6.45 -3.95
C VAL A 39 -5.20 -5.00 -4.30
N GLY A 40 -5.33 -4.10 -3.32
CA GLY A 40 -4.99 -2.68 -3.46
C GLY A 40 -3.55 -2.36 -3.05
N ALA A 41 -3.02 -3.08 -2.07
CA ALA A 41 -1.64 -2.94 -1.62
C ALA A 41 -1.10 -4.24 -1.01
N VAL A 42 0.20 -4.44 -1.13
CA VAL A 42 0.94 -5.53 -0.48
C VAL A 42 1.92 -4.93 0.52
N VAL A 43 1.83 -5.35 1.77
CA VAL A 43 2.74 -4.99 2.85
C VAL A 43 3.56 -6.21 3.21
N LEU A 44 4.85 -6.13 3.06
CA LEU A 44 5.79 -7.21 3.34
C LEU A 44 6.65 -6.87 4.54
N SER A 45 6.58 -7.69 5.58
CA SER A 45 7.33 -7.55 6.84
C SER A 45 8.23 -8.77 7.10
N SER A 46 8.77 -9.36 6.04
CA SER A 46 9.59 -10.57 6.13
C SER A 46 11.08 -10.26 6.04
N PHE A 47 11.88 -10.89 6.90
CA PHE A 47 13.34 -10.73 6.88
C PHE A 47 14.03 -11.46 5.72
N LYS A 48 13.48 -12.59 5.29
CA LYS A 48 14.06 -13.45 4.27
C LYS A 48 13.05 -13.72 3.15
N ALA A 49 12.48 -12.65 2.63
CA ALA A 49 11.60 -12.76 1.47
C ALA A 49 12.42 -12.72 0.17
N THR A 50 12.05 -13.56 -0.76
CA THR A 50 12.50 -13.48 -2.16
C THR A 50 11.32 -13.12 -3.04
N LEU A 51 11.56 -12.21 -3.99
CA LEU A 51 10.52 -11.73 -4.91
C LEU A 51 10.99 -11.94 -6.34
N THR A 52 10.06 -12.34 -7.20
CA THR A 52 10.34 -12.37 -8.63
C THR A 52 10.14 -10.98 -9.25
N SER A 53 11.00 -10.60 -10.20
CA SER A 53 10.84 -9.34 -10.94
C SER A 53 9.49 -9.27 -11.66
N ASN A 54 8.98 -10.39 -12.15
CA ASN A 54 7.67 -10.46 -12.79
C ASN A 54 6.54 -10.04 -11.84
N LEU A 55 6.62 -10.41 -10.56
CA LEU A 55 5.64 -9.96 -9.55
C LEU A 55 5.65 -8.44 -9.45
N LEU A 56 6.82 -7.81 -9.33
CA LEU A 56 6.93 -6.36 -9.20
C LEU A 56 6.38 -5.64 -10.43
N ILE A 57 6.64 -6.17 -11.62
CA ILE A 57 6.09 -5.64 -12.88
C ILE A 57 4.56 -5.74 -12.89
N GLU A 58 4.00 -6.86 -12.51
CA GLU A 58 2.53 -7.04 -12.48
C GLU A 58 1.87 -6.17 -11.41
N LEU A 59 2.48 -6.00 -10.24
CA LEU A 59 2.00 -5.06 -9.23
C LEU A 59 1.97 -3.63 -9.76
N ALA A 60 3.05 -3.19 -10.43
CA ALA A 60 3.12 -1.87 -11.03
C ALA A 60 2.05 -1.67 -12.11
N ARG A 61 1.89 -2.63 -13.05
CA ARG A 61 0.89 -2.60 -14.12
C ARG A 61 -0.54 -2.49 -13.58
N LYS A 62 -0.84 -3.22 -12.52
CA LYS A 62 -2.16 -3.22 -11.87
C LYS A 62 -2.33 -2.09 -10.86
N ARG A 63 -1.35 -1.20 -10.72
CA ARG A 63 -1.35 -0.06 -9.78
C ARG A 63 -1.51 -0.48 -8.32
N ILE A 64 -0.99 -1.65 -7.97
CA ILE A 64 -0.98 -2.18 -6.61
C ILE A 64 0.25 -1.62 -5.90
N GLY A 65 0.05 -0.95 -4.77
CA GLY A 65 1.14 -0.44 -3.94
C GLY A 65 1.93 -1.58 -3.31
N PHE A 66 3.25 -1.45 -3.25
CA PHE A 66 4.10 -2.40 -2.53
C PHE A 66 4.90 -1.67 -1.46
N VAL A 67 4.77 -2.14 -0.21
CA VAL A 67 5.41 -1.57 0.96
C VAL A 67 6.28 -2.62 1.62
N LEU A 68 7.56 -2.31 1.81
CA LEU A 68 8.48 -3.15 2.56
C LEU A 68 8.72 -2.52 3.93
N CYS A 69 8.48 -3.30 4.98
CA CYS A 69 8.70 -2.89 6.35
C CYS A 69 9.79 -3.73 7.00
N GLU A 70 10.59 -3.12 7.84
CA GLU A 70 11.49 -3.81 8.75
C GLU A 70 10.71 -4.07 10.06
N SER A 71 10.40 -5.31 10.40
CA SER A 71 9.74 -5.78 11.62
C SER A 71 9.20 -4.68 12.55
N TYR A 72 7.91 -4.41 12.48
CA TYR A 72 7.21 -3.44 13.34
C TYR A 72 7.71 -1.99 13.26
N ARG A 73 8.55 -1.66 12.29
CA ARG A 73 9.06 -0.31 12.03
C ARG A 73 8.34 0.33 10.84
N PRO A 74 8.47 1.66 10.68
CA PRO A 74 7.97 2.34 9.49
C PRO A 74 8.49 1.73 8.20
N ALA A 75 7.74 1.91 7.12
CA ALA A 75 8.12 1.44 5.79
C ALA A 75 9.52 1.89 5.40
N VAL A 76 10.36 0.92 5.02
CA VAL A 76 11.73 1.18 4.54
C VAL A 76 11.75 1.45 3.05
N LEU A 77 10.90 0.76 2.30
CA LEU A 77 10.79 0.90 0.86
C LEU A 77 9.32 0.95 0.44
N LEU A 78 9.02 1.90 -0.41
CA LEU A 78 7.71 2.09 -1.01
C LEU A 78 7.88 2.13 -2.51
N LEU A 79 7.38 1.12 -3.21
CA LEU A 79 7.36 1.12 -4.66
C LEU A 79 6.06 1.78 -5.12
N PRO A 80 6.15 2.89 -5.85
CA PRO A 80 4.97 3.51 -6.41
C PRO A 80 4.36 2.59 -7.45
N ALA A 81 3.04 2.49 -7.46
CA ALA A 81 2.33 1.94 -8.59
C ALA A 81 2.60 2.78 -9.84
N ASP A 82 2.54 2.15 -11.01
CA ASP A 82 2.67 2.87 -12.28
C ASP A 82 1.63 4.00 -12.31
N ARG A 83 2.13 5.22 -12.29
CA ARG A 83 1.30 6.41 -12.41
C ARG A 83 1.31 6.80 -13.88
N SER A 84 0.21 6.58 -14.55
CA SER A 84 -0.06 7.40 -15.72
C SER A 84 0.00 8.86 -15.24
N THR A 85 1.06 9.55 -15.60
CA THR A 85 1.23 10.96 -15.26
C THR A 85 0.12 11.74 -15.97
N ASP A 86 -0.98 11.94 -15.28
CA ASP A 86 -1.97 12.91 -15.72
C ASP A 86 -1.34 14.30 -15.54
N THR A 87 -0.66 14.72 -16.61
CA THR A 87 -0.01 16.03 -16.68
C THR A 87 -1.01 17.16 -16.48
N GLY A 88 -2.29 16.94 -16.79
CA GLY A 88 -3.36 17.89 -16.52
C GLY A 88 -3.60 18.09 -15.03
N LEU A 89 -3.68 16.99 -14.27
CA LEU A 89 -3.84 17.07 -12.81
C LEU A 89 -2.63 17.73 -12.13
N LEU A 90 -1.41 17.40 -12.58
CA LEU A 90 -0.19 18.01 -12.03
C LEU A 90 -0.14 19.51 -12.31
N ARG A 91 -0.55 19.96 -13.51
CA ARG A 91 -0.67 21.39 -13.83
C ARG A 91 -1.72 22.08 -12.96
N HIS A 92 -2.90 21.49 -12.80
CA HIS A 92 -3.94 22.04 -11.92
C HIS A 92 -3.47 22.14 -10.46
N LEU A 93 -2.69 21.19 -9.98
CA LEU A 93 -2.11 21.24 -8.64
C LEU A 93 -1.03 22.34 -8.53
N ALA A 94 -0.19 22.49 -9.56
CA ALA A 94 0.84 23.52 -9.59
C ALA A 94 0.24 24.93 -9.67
N ASP A 95 -0.81 25.11 -10.46
CA ASP A 95 -1.50 26.38 -10.67
C ASP A 95 -2.56 26.68 -9.60
N MET A 96 -2.71 25.83 -8.60
CA MET A 96 -3.71 25.97 -7.56
C MET A 96 -3.50 27.26 -6.75
N PRO A 97 -4.50 28.16 -6.68
CA PRO A 97 -4.40 29.37 -5.87
C PRO A 97 -4.08 29.05 -4.40
N ALA A 98 -3.19 29.82 -3.80
CA ALA A 98 -2.75 29.61 -2.42
C ALA A 98 -3.93 29.54 -1.43
N ARG A 99 -4.97 30.36 -1.64
CA ARG A 99 -6.19 30.36 -0.82
C ARG A 99 -6.92 29.01 -0.87
N LEU A 100 -7.02 28.38 -2.05
CA LEU A 100 -7.66 27.08 -2.21
C LEU A 100 -6.81 25.99 -1.59
N ARG A 101 -5.50 26.00 -1.82
CA ARG A 101 -4.54 25.07 -1.23
C ARG A 101 -4.60 25.10 0.29
N ASN A 102 -4.62 26.28 0.89
CA ASN A 102 -4.70 26.43 2.35
C ASN A 102 -6.03 25.93 2.91
N ARG A 103 -7.15 26.15 2.20
CA ARG A 103 -8.46 25.61 2.59
C ARG A 103 -8.49 24.09 2.54
N LEU A 104 -7.94 23.48 1.50
CA LEU A 104 -7.86 22.02 1.38
C LEU A 104 -6.98 21.44 2.47
N TRP A 105 -5.85 22.08 2.73
CA TRP A 105 -4.95 21.66 3.81
C TRP A 105 -5.64 21.73 5.18
N GLN A 106 -6.33 22.83 5.47
CA GLN A 106 -7.07 22.96 6.72
C GLN A 106 -8.11 21.86 6.88
N LYS A 107 -8.91 21.59 5.84
CA LYS A 107 -9.89 20.49 5.87
C LYS A 107 -9.24 19.12 6.11
N THR A 108 -8.07 18.89 5.52
CA THR A 108 -7.32 17.63 5.73
C THR A 108 -6.84 17.50 7.16
N LEU A 109 -6.34 18.57 7.76
CA LEU A 109 -5.91 18.61 9.15
C LEU A 109 -7.10 18.39 10.09
N ASP A 110 -8.21 19.06 9.86
CA ASP A 110 -9.43 18.94 10.68
C ASP A 110 -9.96 17.50 10.66
N ALA A 111 -10.03 16.87 9.48
CA ALA A 111 -10.44 15.49 9.35
C ALA A 111 -9.46 14.53 10.05
N LYS A 112 -8.15 14.74 9.90
CA LYS A 112 -7.13 13.93 10.55
C LYS A 112 -7.21 14.04 12.07
N CYS A 113 -7.30 15.26 12.60
CA CYS A 113 -7.44 15.49 14.04
C CYS A 113 -8.73 14.86 14.59
N GLY A 114 -9.85 15.03 13.89
CA GLY A 114 -11.12 14.42 14.27
C GLY A 114 -11.05 12.89 14.34
N ASN A 115 -10.47 12.25 13.32
CA ASN A 115 -10.31 10.82 13.30
C ASN A 115 -9.37 10.31 14.42
N GLN A 116 -8.27 10.98 14.64
CA GLN A 116 -7.33 10.62 15.71
C GLN A 116 -7.95 10.81 17.11
N THR A 117 -8.71 11.88 17.33
CA THR A 117 -9.42 12.13 18.59
C THR A 117 -10.46 11.04 18.84
N SER A 118 -11.27 10.70 17.83
CA SER A 118 -12.27 9.65 17.95
C SER A 118 -11.64 8.29 18.28
N LEU A 119 -10.51 7.97 17.64
CA LEU A 119 -9.77 6.74 17.93
C LEU A 119 -9.21 6.74 19.34
N ALA A 120 -8.61 7.84 19.80
CA ALA A 120 -8.06 7.96 21.15
C ALA A 120 -9.15 7.82 22.23
N GLN A 121 -10.33 8.41 22.01
CA GLN A 121 -11.48 8.27 22.91
C GLN A 121 -12.02 6.82 22.96
N ALA A 122 -12.06 6.15 21.80
CA ALA A 122 -12.47 4.74 21.75
C ALA A 122 -11.48 3.81 22.43
N TRP A 123 -10.19 4.14 22.40
CA TRP A 123 -9.12 3.36 23.03
C TRP A 123 -9.02 3.58 24.54
N ASN A 124 -9.34 4.76 25.03
CA ASN A 124 -9.23 5.14 26.44
C ASN A 124 -10.54 5.81 26.91
N PRO A 125 -11.61 5.02 27.19
CA PRO A 125 -12.94 5.53 27.48
C PRO A 125 -13.08 6.17 28.89
N HIS A 126 -11.96 6.33 29.65
CA HIS A 126 -11.95 6.91 31.02
C HIS A 126 -11.16 8.19 31.07
#